data_cf8a42f0a93f51a77fabe3f7725ecf68
#
_entry.id   cf8a42f0a93f51a77fabe3f7725ecf68
#
_cell.length_a   1.000
_cell.length_b   1.000
_cell.length_c   1.000
_cell.angle_alpha   90.00
_cell.angle_beta   90.00
_cell.angle_gamma   90.00
#
_symmetry.space_group_name_H-M   'P 1'
#
loop_
_entity.id
_entity.type
_entity.pdbx_description
1 polymer ?
#
loop_
_entity_poly.entity_id
_entity_poly.type
_entity_poly.pdbx_seq_one_letter_code
_entity_poly.pdbx_strand_id
1 'polypeptide(L)'
;MHGVTDRDFRQVHSKFFTPADAYYTPFLSPTATHRLTPKELREVLPENNVGITLEPQLLCASAPDFVWAAGELAAMGYGEVNLNLGCPSGTVTAKKKGSGMLEDTELLRKFLDGIFEGSAVRISIKTRIGSSSADEFSRLAEIFNDYPIKELCIHCRVRTQQYKGAPDLSAWETALRVCRAPLCYNGDIFDAPSAERLLSAYPETQAIMLGRGLAANPALIGEISGGAALDAERLLCFHDELFALCKERIGCEKPLLLHMKELWTYLGCSFEESAKPLKAIKKSQTVSDYLSAVSTIFTHPVRTNAGFIN
;
A
#
# COMPACT_ATOMS: atom_id res chain seq x y z
N MET A 1 1.16 0.92 -2.73
CA MET A 1 1.01 2.41 -2.70
C MET A 1 0.78 2.90 -4.12
N HIS A 2 -0.27 3.71 -4.33
CA HIS A 2 -0.60 4.19 -5.69
C HIS A 2 0.56 5.02 -6.25
N GLY A 3 0.99 4.72 -7.49
CA GLY A 3 2.12 5.38 -8.14
C GLY A 3 3.52 4.82 -7.81
N VAL A 4 3.68 4.06 -6.75
CA VAL A 4 5.00 3.57 -6.28
C VAL A 4 5.11 2.05 -6.34
N THR A 5 4.20 1.33 -5.68
CA THR A 5 4.25 -0.13 -5.60
C THR A 5 3.35 -0.76 -6.67
N ASP A 6 3.63 -0.43 -7.93
CA ASP A 6 2.97 -1.01 -9.10
C ASP A 6 3.48 -2.45 -9.39
N ARG A 7 3.02 -3.03 -10.47
CA ARG A 7 3.41 -4.36 -10.90
C ARG A 7 4.94 -4.54 -10.95
N ASP A 8 5.64 -3.58 -11.57
CA ASP A 8 7.08 -3.69 -11.77
C ASP A 8 7.82 -3.70 -10.43
N PHE A 9 7.42 -2.81 -9.50
CA PHE A 9 7.97 -2.81 -8.15
C PHE A 9 7.75 -4.15 -7.44
N ARG A 10 6.53 -4.70 -7.47
CA ARG A 10 6.21 -5.95 -6.77
C ARG A 10 7.01 -7.14 -7.30
N GLN A 11 7.15 -7.24 -8.62
CA GLN A 11 7.93 -8.29 -9.28
C GLN A 11 9.41 -8.20 -8.92
N VAL A 12 10.00 -7.01 -9.02
CA VAL A 12 11.42 -6.83 -8.71
C VAL A 12 11.66 -6.98 -7.21
N HIS A 13 10.75 -6.49 -6.35
CA HIS A 13 10.87 -6.67 -4.91
C HIS A 13 10.91 -8.16 -4.54
N SER A 14 9.96 -8.95 -5.02
CA SER A 14 9.90 -10.39 -4.70
C SER A 14 11.11 -11.19 -5.21
N LYS A 15 11.80 -10.69 -6.23
CA LYS A 15 13.02 -11.31 -6.78
C LYS A 15 14.25 -11.02 -5.93
N PHE A 16 14.39 -9.80 -5.43
CA PHE A 16 15.61 -9.36 -4.75
C PHE A 16 15.51 -9.43 -3.22
N PHE A 17 14.33 -9.39 -2.65
CA PHE A 17 14.12 -9.31 -1.22
C PHE A 17 13.13 -10.37 -0.74
N THR A 18 13.03 -10.55 0.56
CA THR A 18 12.01 -11.43 1.16
C THR A 18 10.63 -10.96 0.73
N PRO A 19 9.85 -11.79 0.01
CA PRO A 19 8.54 -11.40 -0.45
C PRO A 19 7.56 -11.20 0.72
N ALA A 20 6.55 -10.37 0.50
CA ALA A 20 5.40 -10.30 1.39
C ALA A 20 4.52 -11.55 1.25
N ASP A 21 3.82 -11.93 2.32
CA ASP A 21 2.80 -12.99 2.26
C ASP A 21 1.70 -12.66 1.24
N ALA A 22 1.37 -11.35 1.12
CA ALA A 22 0.50 -10.83 0.08
C ALA A 22 0.89 -9.41 -0.33
N TYR A 23 0.77 -9.11 -1.63
CA TYR A 23 0.93 -7.77 -2.19
C TYR A 23 -0.43 -7.21 -2.59
N TYR A 24 -0.66 -5.94 -2.29
CA TYR A 24 -1.88 -5.23 -2.71
C TYR A 24 -1.62 -4.41 -3.97
N THR A 25 -2.56 -4.45 -4.93
CA THR A 25 -2.45 -3.59 -6.11
C THR A 25 -2.63 -2.11 -5.75
N PRO A 26 -2.13 -1.17 -6.56
CA PRO A 26 -2.77 0.15 -6.66
C PRO A 26 -4.26 -0.04 -6.89
N PHE A 27 -5.10 0.79 -6.24
CA PHE A 27 -6.54 0.56 -6.33
C PHE A 27 -7.07 0.72 -7.77
N LEU A 28 -7.91 -0.22 -8.17
CA LEU A 28 -8.74 -0.13 -9.36
C LEU A 28 -10.01 0.66 -9.02
N SER A 29 -10.47 1.48 -9.94
CA SER A 29 -11.66 2.33 -9.72
C SER A 29 -12.77 2.00 -10.70
N PRO A 30 -13.54 0.92 -10.48
CA PRO A 30 -14.63 0.54 -11.37
C PRO A 30 -15.64 1.68 -11.52
N THR A 31 -16.26 1.73 -12.67
CA THR A 31 -17.26 2.72 -13.06
C THR A 31 -18.45 2.03 -13.73
N ALA A 32 -19.56 2.76 -13.87
CA ALA A 32 -20.77 2.27 -14.50
C ALA A 32 -20.58 1.80 -15.97
N THR A 33 -19.44 2.09 -16.59
CA THR A 33 -19.11 1.55 -17.92
C THR A 33 -18.69 0.08 -17.89
N HIS A 34 -18.49 -0.48 -16.71
CA HIS A 34 -18.08 -1.87 -16.49
C HIS A 34 -16.90 -2.28 -17.39
N ARG A 35 -15.82 -1.51 -17.30
CA ARG A 35 -14.60 -1.77 -18.08
C ARG A 35 -13.36 -1.44 -17.26
N LEU A 36 -12.44 -2.38 -17.15
CA LEU A 36 -11.10 -2.14 -16.62
C LEU A 36 -10.24 -1.47 -17.70
N THR A 37 -9.51 -0.45 -17.31
CA THR A 37 -8.57 0.23 -18.21
C THR A 37 -7.35 -0.65 -18.48
N PRO A 38 -6.61 -0.45 -19.60
CA PRO A 38 -5.37 -1.19 -19.87
C PRO A 38 -4.33 -1.06 -18.74
N LYS A 39 -4.34 0.08 -18.03
CA LYS A 39 -3.46 0.30 -16.86
C LYS A 39 -3.90 -0.60 -15.70
N GLU A 40 -5.18 -0.67 -15.39
CA GLU A 40 -5.73 -1.53 -14.32
C GLU A 40 -5.54 -3.01 -14.63
N LEU A 41 -5.84 -3.42 -15.88
CA LEU A 41 -5.60 -4.81 -16.32
C LEU A 41 -4.15 -5.23 -16.11
N ARG A 42 -3.19 -4.37 -16.45
CA ARG A 42 -1.76 -4.66 -16.26
C ARG A 42 -1.40 -4.95 -14.82
N GLU A 43 -2.06 -4.29 -13.87
CA GLU A 43 -1.82 -4.51 -12.44
C GLU A 43 -2.32 -5.87 -11.95
N VAL A 44 -3.34 -6.45 -12.61
CA VAL A 44 -4.05 -7.63 -12.11
C VAL A 44 -3.96 -8.87 -12.99
N LEU A 45 -3.45 -8.77 -14.23
CA LEU A 45 -3.30 -9.95 -15.07
C LEU A 45 -2.37 -10.97 -14.39
N PRO A 46 -2.78 -12.25 -14.25
CA PRO A 46 -2.00 -13.28 -13.55
C PRO A 46 -0.58 -13.46 -14.11
N GLU A 47 -0.42 -13.40 -15.43
CA GLU A 47 0.89 -13.50 -16.10
C GLU A 47 1.85 -12.35 -15.73
N ASN A 48 1.32 -11.25 -15.24
CA ASN A 48 2.09 -10.10 -14.76
C ASN A 48 2.47 -10.20 -13.28
N ASN A 49 1.97 -11.20 -12.55
CA ASN A 49 2.12 -11.34 -11.10
C ASN A 49 2.54 -12.76 -10.71
N VAL A 50 3.35 -13.40 -11.56
CA VAL A 50 3.81 -14.78 -11.35
C VAL A 50 4.69 -14.88 -10.09
N GLY A 51 4.44 -15.89 -9.27
CA GLY A 51 5.25 -16.22 -8.09
C GLY A 51 4.98 -15.36 -6.86
N ILE A 52 3.97 -14.48 -6.90
CA ILE A 52 3.54 -13.69 -5.74
C ILE A 52 2.05 -13.90 -5.45
N THR A 53 1.67 -13.81 -4.18
CA THR A 53 0.27 -13.69 -3.78
C THR A 53 -0.16 -12.23 -3.99
N LEU A 54 -1.18 -12.02 -4.80
CA LEU A 54 -1.70 -10.68 -5.10
C LEU A 54 -3.13 -10.52 -4.64
N GLU A 55 -3.42 -9.44 -3.93
CA GLU A 55 -4.76 -9.02 -3.55
C GLU A 55 -5.16 -7.77 -4.34
N PRO A 56 -6.07 -7.90 -5.33
CA PRO A 56 -6.59 -6.75 -6.05
C PRO A 56 -7.39 -5.83 -5.13
N GLN A 57 -7.06 -4.53 -5.13
CA GLN A 57 -7.74 -3.54 -4.31
C GLN A 57 -8.70 -2.69 -5.14
N LEU A 58 -9.97 -2.60 -4.71
CA LEU A 58 -11.03 -1.82 -5.35
C LEU A 58 -11.33 -0.54 -4.57
N LEU A 59 -11.48 0.57 -5.27
CA LEU A 59 -11.91 1.87 -4.73
C LEU A 59 -13.25 2.26 -5.37
N CYS A 60 -14.34 1.98 -4.69
CA CYS A 60 -15.69 2.15 -5.22
C CYS A 60 -16.63 2.76 -4.18
N ALA A 61 -17.77 3.32 -4.63
CA ALA A 61 -18.89 3.75 -3.81
C ALA A 61 -20.24 3.23 -4.33
N SER A 62 -20.21 2.41 -5.38
CA SER A 62 -21.37 1.76 -5.99
C SER A 62 -21.24 0.26 -5.82
N ALA A 63 -22.19 -0.37 -5.12
CA ALA A 63 -22.15 -1.81 -4.91
C ALA A 63 -22.26 -2.61 -6.24
N PRO A 64 -23.10 -2.24 -7.20
CA PRO A 64 -23.12 -2.93 -8.50
C PRO A 64 -21.80 -2.87 -9.24
N ASP A 65 -21.09 -1.71 -9.22
CA ASP A 65 -19.79 -1.57 -9.88
C ASP A 65 -18.70 -2.38 -9.17
N PHE A 66 -18.76 -2.46 -7.83
CA PHE A 66 -17.86 -3.30 -7.05
C PHE A 66 -18.06 -4.78 -7.38
N VAL A 67 -19.31 -5.25 -7.35
CA VAL A 67 -19.68 -6.65 -7.61
C VAL A 67 -19.26 -7.06 -9.04
N TRP A 68 -19.50 -6.19 -10.02
CA TRP A 68 -19.03 -6.42 -11.38
C TRP A 68 -17.50 -6.60 -11.43
N ALA A 69 -16.73 -5.66 -10.82
CA ALA A 69 -15.28 -5.73 -10.85
C ALA A 69 -14.73 -6.95 -10.08
N ALA A 70 -15.37 -7.31 -8.97
CA ALA A 70 -15.04 -8.53 -8.23
C ALA A 70 -15.28 -9.78 -9.07
N GLY A 71 -16.34 -9.82 -9.88
CA GLY A 71 -16.63 -10.89 -10.84
C GLY A 71 -15.58 -11.01 -11.94
N GLU A 72 -15.11 -9.88 -12.52
CA GLU A 72 -14.03 -9.87 -13.50
C GLU A 72 -12.73 -10.42 -12.91
N LEU A 73 -12.40 -10.01 -11.66
CA LEU A 73 -11.24 -10.52 -10.95
C LEU A 73 -11.37 -12.00 -10.60
N ALA A 74 -12.56 -12.46 -10.23
CA ALA A 74 -12.84 -13.88 -10.01
C ALA A 74 -12.61 -14.71 -11.29
N ALA A 75 -13.02 -14.18 -12.44
CA ALA A 75 -12.79 -14.83 -13.75
C ALA A 75 -11.29 -14.93 -14.10
N MET A 76 -10.45 -14.03 -13.55
CA MET A 76 -8.99 -14.10 -13.65
C MET A 76 -8.35 -15.07 -12.63
N GLY A 77 -9.15 -15.69 -11.74
CA GLY A 77 -8.68 -16.65 -10.74
C GLY A 77 -8.47 -16.07 -9.33
N TYR A 78 -8.82 -14.80 -9.08
CA TYR A 78 -8.72 -14.22 -7.73
C TYR A 78 -9.87 -14.69 -6.84
N GLY A 79 -9.56 -15.36 -5.73
CA GLY A 79 -10.55 -15.80 -4.73
C GLY A 79 -10.91 -14.73 -3.71
N GLU A 80 -10.27 -13.56 -3.80
CA GLU A 80 -10.40 -12.46 -2.84
C GLU A 80 -10.16 -11.11 -3.50
N VAL A 81 -10.84 -10.08 -2.98
CA VAL A 81 -10.62 -8.67 -3.33
C VAL A 81 -10.59 -7.83 -2.07
N ASN A 82 -9.82 -6.75 -2.10
CA ASN A 82 -9.73 -5.80 -1.00
C ASN A 82 -10.54 -4.53 -1.29
N LEU A 83 -11.38 -4.11 -0.36
CA LEU A 83 -12.09 -2.83 -0.42
C LEU A 83 -11.25 -1.73 0.23
N ASN A 84 -11.01 -0.64 -0.50
CA ASN A 84 -10.35 0.55 0.04
C ASN A 84 -11.35 1.52 0.66
N LEU A 85 -11.38 1.59 1.99
CA LEU A 85 -12.08 2.60 2.80
C LEU A 85 -11.10 3.55 3.52
N GLY A 86 -9.84 3.60 3.08
CA GLY A 86 -8.78 4.34 3.78
C GLY A 86 -8.17 5.51 3.02
N CYS A 87 -8.36 5.64 1.70
CA CYS A 87 -7.75 6.71 0.91
C CYS A 87 -8.27 8.10 1.31
N PRO A 88 -7.39 9.03 1.78
CA PRO A 88 -7.81 10.34 2.27
C PRO A 88 -7.76 11.43 1.19
N SER A 89 -7.45 11.10 -0.06
CA SER A 89 -7.32 12.08 -1.15
C SER A 89 -8.63 12.84 -1.35
N GLY A 90 -8.55 14.17 -1.44
CA GLY A 90 -9.72 15.04 -1.62
C GLY A 90 -10.54 14.69 -2.88
N THR A 91 -9.88 14.29 -3.97
CA THR A 91 -10.56 13.86 -5.22
C THR A 91 -11.32 12.54 -5.07
N VAL A 92 -10.90 11.70 -4.11
CA VAL A 92 -11.55 10.42 -3.78
C VAL A 92 -12.70 10.65 -2.82
N THR A 93 -12.45 11.37 -1.72
CA THR A 93 -13.42 11.58 -0.64
C THR A 93 -14.60 12.46 -1.06
N ALA A 94 -14.39 13.44 -1.95
CA ALA A 94 -15.46 14.23 -2.55
C ALA A 94 -16.51 13.39 -3.32
N LYS A 95 -16.11 12.18 -3.76
CA LYS A 95 -16.98 11.20 -4.43
C LYS A 95 -17.50 10.13 -3.46
N LYS A 96 -17.44 10.35 -2.16
CA LYS A 96 -17.80 9.38 -1.12
C LYS A 96 -17.10 8.02 -1.26
N LYS A 97 -15.90 7.98 -1.87
CA LYS A 97 -15.03 6.80 -1.99
C LYS A 97 -13.94 6.82 -0.91
N GLY A 98 -13.31 5.68 -0.68
CA GLY A 98 -12.23 5.55 0.32
C GLY A 98 -12.68 6.01 1.69
N SER A 99 -11.86 6.76 2.41
CA SER A 99 -12.22 7.25 3.75
C SER A 99 -13.35 8.30 3.77
N GLY A 100 -13.79 8.81 2.61
CA GLY A 100 -14.96 9.66 2.50
C GLY A 100 -16.28 8.93 2.78
N MET A 101 -16.32 7.61 2.67
CA MET A 101 -17.50 6.81 3.00
C MET A 101 -17.71 6.67 4.51
N LEU A 102 -16.64 6.80 5.30
CA LEU A 102 -16.70 6.65 6.77
C LEU A 102 -17.50 7.76 7.46
N GLU A 103 -17.77 8.88 6.79
CA GLU A 103 -18.56 9.99 7.32
C GLU A 103 -20.05 9.67 7.43
N ASP A 104 -20.53 8.74 6.62
CA ASP A 104 -21.95 8.42 6.49
C ASP A 104 -22.14 6.93 6.72
N THR A 105 -22.49 6.58 7.95
CA THR A 105 -22.63 5.18 8.38
C THR A 105 -23.81 4.46 7.74
N GLU A 106 -24.85 5.17 7.33
CA GLU A 106 -26.00 4.57 6.62
C GLU A 106 -25.60 4.25 5.17
N LEU A 107 -24.88 5.17 4.51
CA LEU A 107 -24.32 4.91 3.18
C LEU A 107 -23.34 3.75 3.22
N LEU A 108 -22.47 3.70 4.25
CA LEU A 108 -21.52 2.61 4.46
C LEU A 108 -22.23 1.26 4.59
N ARG A 109 -23.25 1.16 5.47
CA ARG A 109 -24.04 -0.06 5.64
C ARG A 109 -24.68 -0.50 4.33
N LYS A 110 -25.42 0.39 3.67
CA LYS A 110 -26.06 0.08 2.39
C LYS A 110 -25.08 -0.41 1.33
N PHE A 111 -23.88 0.18 1.30
CA PHE A 111 -22.83 -0.25 0.36
C PHE A 111 -22.28 -1.63 0.73
N LEU A 112 -21.99 -1.87 2.02
CA LEU A 112 -21.51 -3.17 2.52
C LEU A 112 -22.55 -4.27 2.31
N ASP A 113 -23.82 -4.02 2.61
CA ASP A 113 -24.93 -4.96 2.33
C ASP A 113 -24.88 -5.42 0.86
N GLY A 114 -24.83 -4.46 -0.07
CA GLY A 114 -24.85 -4.78 -1.50
C GLY A 114 -23.62 -5.52 -2.00
N ILE A 115 -22.41 -5.23 -1.46
CA ILE A 115 -21.21 -5.95 -1.91
C ILE A 115 -21.08 -7.34 -1.30
N PHE A 116 -21.48 -7.53 -0.04
CA PHE A 116 -21.41 -8.83 0.62
C PHE A 116 -22.54 -9.77 0.15
N GLU A 117 -23.70 -9.23 -0.21
CA GLU A 117 -24.78 -10.00 -0.81
C GLU A 117 -24.46 -10.43 -2.26
N GLY A 118 -23.86 -9.51 -3.04
CA GLY A 118 -23.66 -9.73 -4.49
C GLY A 118 -22.33 -10.37 -4.87
N SER A 119 -21.31 -10.38 -4.01
CA SER A 119 -19.96 -10.84 -4.34
C SER A 119 -19.81 -12.37 -4.17
N ALA A 120 -19.25 -13.02 -5.17
CA ALA A 120 -18.90 -14.45 -5.11
C ALA A 120 -17.49 -14.71 -4.53
N VAL A 121 -16.68 -13.66 -4.30
CA VAL A 121 -15.34 -13.76 -3.76
C VAL A 121 -15.28 -13.21 -2.33
N ARG A 122 -14.28 -13.62 -1.56
CA ARG A 122 -14.05 -13.08 -0.22
C ARG A 122 -13.66 -11.62 -0.30
N ILE A 123 -14.08 -10.84 0.70
CA ILE A 123 -13.79 -9.41 0.77
C ILE A 123 -12.97 -9.13 2.03
N SER A 124 -11.77 -8.59 1.86
CA SER A 124 -11.02 -7.92 2.90
C SER A 124 -11.23 -6.41 2.82
N ILE A 125 -11.02 -5.70 3.92
CA ILE A 125 -11.23 -4.24 3.97
C ILE A 125 -9.99 -3.55 4.50
N LYS A 126 -9.53 -2.49 3.81
CA LYS A 126 -8.54 -1.56 4.34
C LYS A 126 -9.20 -0.24 4.70
N THR A 127 -9.19 0.10 6.00
CA THR A 127 -9.89 1.27 6.53
C THR A 127 -8.98 2.22 7.32
N ARG A 128 -9.55 3.32 7.76
CA ARG A 128 -9.06 4.22 8.83
C ARG A 128 -9.98 4.14 10.04
N ILE A 129 -9.55 4.73 11.17
CA ILE A 129 -10.31 4.73 12.42
C ILE A 129 -11.46 5.74 12.45
N GLY A 130 -11.64 6.51 11.41
CA GLY A 130 -12.72 7.50 11.29
C GLY A 130 -12.38 8.60 10.29
N SER A 131 -13.26 9.58 10.20
CA SER A 131 -13.13 10.75 9.35
C SER A 131 -12.42 11.91 10.07
N SER A 132 -12.90 12.29 11.25
CA SER A 132 -12.46 13.47 12.01
C SER A 132 -12.06 13.18 13.46
N SER A 133 -12.67 12.17 14.10
CA SER A 133 -12.38 11.74 15.46
C SER A 133 -12.12 10.24 15.55
N ALA A 134 -11.18 9.84 16.41
CA ALA A 134 -10.91 8.44 16.74
C ALA A 134 -12.13 7.77 17.45
N ASP A 135 -12.97 8.54 18.13
CA ASP A 135 -14.18 8.05 18.80
C ASP A 135 -15.18 7.41 17.81
N GLU A 136 -15.11 7.79 16.53
CA GLU A 136 -15.92 7.19 15.46
C GLU A 136 -15.64 5.70 15.27
N PHE A 137 -14.45 5.23 15.69
CA PHE A 137 -14.00 3.88 15.39
C PHE A 137 -14.88 2.81 16.06
N SER A 138 -15.33 3.03 17.29
CA SER A 138 -16.18 2.05 17.99
C SER A 138 -17.44 1.73 17.17
N ARG A 139 -18.10 2.77 16.64
CA ARG A 139 -19.29 2.61 15.78
C ARG A 139 -18.95 1.94 14.44
N LEU A 140 -17.80 2.28 13.85
CA LEU A 140 -17.34 1.62 12.61
C LEU A 140 -17.05 0.15 12.83
N ALA A 141 -16.43 -0.21 13.96
CA ALA A 141 -16.14 -1.60 14.33
C ALA A 141 -17.43 -2.42 14.51
N GLU A 142 -18.48 -1.84 15.14
CA GLU A 142 -19.79 -2.47 15.21
C GLU A 142 -20.36 -2.78 13.82
N ILE A 143 -20.27 -1.82 12.91
CA ILE A 143 -20.73 -2.01 11.52
C ILE A 143 -19.92 -3.13 10.84
N PHE A 144 -18.60 -3.11 10.93
CA PHE A 144 -17.76 -4.12 10.30
C PHE A 144 -18.02 -5.52 10.87
N ASN A 145 -18.38 -5.65 12.13
CA ASN A 145 -18.69 -6.92 12.77
C ASN A 145 -19.97 -7.60 12.25
N ASP A 146 -20.82 -6.89 11.53
CA ASP A 146 -22.04 -7.43 10.92
C ASP A 146 -21.75 -8.20 9.62
N TYR A 147 -20.51 -8.13 9.08
CA TYR A 147 -20.14 -8.72 7.80
C TYR A 147 -19.04 -9.79 7.94
N PRO A 148 -19.03 -10.80 7.06
CA PRO A 148 -18.00 -11.85 7.03
C PRO A 148 -16.71 -11.33 6.36
N ILE A 149 -16.09 -10.31 6.96
CA ILE A 149 -14.85 -9.71 6.46
C ILE A 149 -13.71 -10.72 6.64
N LYS A 150 -12.98 -11.01 5.57
CA LYS A 150 -11.86 -11.96 5.59
C LYS A 150 -10.67 -11.41 6.39
N GLU A 151 -10.38 -10.15 6.26
CA GLU A 151 -9.36 -9.42 7.01
C GLU A 151 -9.70 -7.93 7.07
N LEU A 152 -9.53 -7.32 8.24
CA LEU A 152 -9.71 -5.88 8.43
C LEU A 152 -8.35 -5.22 8.70
N CYS A 153 -7.81 -4.54 7.68
CA CYS A 153 -6.58 -3.78 7.81
C CYS A 153 -6.89 -2.35 8.25
N ILE A 154 -6.39 -1.94 9.41
CA ILE A 154 -6.71 -0.66 10.05
C ILE A 154 -5.50 0.28 10.04
N HIS A 155 -5.61 1.39 9.32
CA HIS A 155 -4.68 2.51 9.49
C HIS A 155 -5.14 3.35 10.69
N CYS A 156 -4.37 3.32 11.77
CA CYS A 156 -4.68 3.94 13.05
C CYS A 156 -4.55 5.47 13.02
N ARG A 157 -5.16 6.12 12.02
CA ARG A 157 -5.32 7.57 11.87
C ARG A 157 -6.69 7.90 11.31
N VAL A 158 -7.26 9.02 11.72
CA VAL A 158 -8.46 9.55 11.06
C VAL A 158 -8.10 10.14 9.67
N ARG A 159 -9.10 10.30 8.81
CA ARG A 159 -8.92 10.86 7.47
C ARG A 159 -8.26 12.23 7.47
N THR A 160 -8.71 13.13 8.34
CA THR A 160 -8.21 14.52 8.41
C THR A 160 -6.75 14.63 8.80
N GLN A 161 -6.20 13.65 9.52
CA GLN A 161 -4.78 13.58 9.84
C GLN A 161 -3.93 13.27 8.59
N GLN A 162 -4.50 12.60 7.57
CA GLN A 162 -3.75 12.08 6.43
C GLN A 162 -2.57 11.20 6.90
N TYR A 163 -1.36 11.78 6.97
CA TYR A 163 -0.13 11.11 7.45
C TYR A 163 0.56 11.90 8.57
N LYS A 164 -0.10 12.95 9.11
CA LYS A 164 0.45 13.79 10.17
C LYS A 164 0.20 13.19 11.55
N GLY A 165 1.07 13.51 12.50
CA GLY A 165 0.99 13.01 13.87
C GLY A 165 1.31 11.51 13.95
N ALA A 166 1.26 10.93 15.14
CA ALA A 166 1.42 9.49 15.37
C ALA A 166 0.14 8.72 15.08
N PRO A 167 0.22 7.41 14.75
CA PRO A 167 -0.94 6.52 14.78
C PRO A 167 -1.53 6.45 16.19
N ASP A 168 -2.85 6.36 16.26
CA ASP A 168 -3.58 6.22 17.52
C ASP A 168 -3.61 4.74 17.94
N LEU A 169 -2.73 4.36 18.86
CA LEU A 169 -2.65 2.98 19.36
C LEU A 169 -3.82 2.61 20.26
N SER A 170 -4.51 3.56 20.87
CA SER A 170 -5.72 3.28 21.68
C SER A 170 -6.87 2.77 20.80
N ALA A 171 -6.94 3.26 19.56
CA ALA A 171 -7.87 2.71 18.56
C ALA A 171 -7.48 1.29 18.13
N TRP A 172 -6.18 0.96 18.07
CA TRP A 172 -5.73 -0.40 17.83
C TRP A 172 -6.11 -1.35 18.97
N GLU A 173 -5.88 -0.94 20.23
CA GLU A 173 -6.32 -1.69 21.41
C GLU A 173 -7.84 -1.94 21.39
N THR A 174 -8.60 -0.93 21.00
CA THR A 174 -10.06 -1.07 20.82
C THR A 174 -10.35 -2.10 19.73
N ALA A 175 -9.66 -2.06 18.58
CA ALA A 175 -9.85 -3.03 17.52
C ALA A 175 -9.60 -4.47 17.98
N LEU A 176 -8.47 -4.71 18.66
CA LEU A 176 -8.13 -6.03 19.21
C LEU A 176 -9.21 -6.59 20.16
N ARG A 177 -9.88 -5.70 20.90
CA ARG A 177 -10.92 -6.09 21.85
C ARG A 177 -12.29 -6.36 21.22
N VAL A 178 -12.70 -5.58 20.19
CA VAL A 178 -14.10 -5.57 19.72
C VAL A 178 -14.29 -6.12 18.31
N CYS A 179 -13.27 -6.12 17.45
CA CYS A 179 -13.43 -6.62 16.09
C CYS A 179 -13.41 -8.14 16.05
N ARG A 180 -14.29 -8.72 15.20
CA ARG A 180 -14.42 -10.17 15.03
C ARG A 180 -13.60 -10.71 13.86
N ALA A 181 -13.35 -9.86 12.86
CA ALA A 181 -12.53 -10.22 11.71
C ALA A 181 -11.05 -10.36 12.11
N PRO A 182 -10.25 -11.20 11.44
CA PRO A 182 -8.80 -11.17 11.52
C PRO A 182 -8.27 -9.77 11.27
N LEU A 183 -7.32 -9.32 12.10
CA LEU A 183 -6.84 -7.94 12.08
C LEU A 183 -5.44 -7.81 11.48
N CYS A 184 -5.25 -6.77 10.67
CA CYS A 184 -3.97 -6.34 10.14
C CYS A 184 -3.70 -4.89 10.57
N TYR A 185 -2.60 -4.67 11.29
CA TYR A 185 -2.18 -3.32 11.68
C TYR A 185 -1.55 -2.57 10.51
N ASN A 186 -1.90 -1.31 10.33
CA ASN A 186 -1.22 -0.41 9.42
C ASN A 186 -0.96 0.95 10.10
N GLY A 187 0.28 1.42 10.05
CA GLY A 187 0.67 2.74 10.57
C GLY A 187 2.13 2.77 11.00
N ASP A 188 2.94 3.63 10.38
CA ASP A 188 4.30 4.03 10.76
C ASP A 188 5.27 2.89 11.17
N ILE A 189 5.14 1.73 10.55
CA ILE A 189 6.19 0.73 10.57
C ILE A 189 7.20 1.13 9.49
N PHE A 190 8.29 1.75 9.92
CA PHE A 190 9.27 2.33 9.03
C PHE A 190 10.59 1.56 9.00
N ASP A 191 10.91 0.87 10.07
CA ASP A 191 12.12 0.07 10.29
C ASP A 191 11.80 -1.18 11.14
N ALA A 192 12.72 -2.11 11.24
CA ALA A 192 12.55 -3.33 12.04
C ALA A 192 12.31 -3.04 13.53
N PRO A 193 13.03 -2.08 14.18
CA PRO A 193 12.72 -1.71 15.57
C PRO A 193 11.30 -1.19 15.80
N SER A 194 10.70 -0.50 14.83
CA SER A 194 9.31 -0.04 14.97
C SER A 194 8.30 -1.19 14.89
N ALA A 195 8.58 -2.20 14.07
CA ALA A 195 7.79 -3.42 14.04
C ALA A 195 7.92 -4.20 15.35
N GLU A 196 9.14 -4.38 15.85
CA GLU A 196 9.42 -5.08 17.12
C GLU A 196 8.69 -4.42 18.30
N ARG A 197 8.76 -3.09 18.41
CA ARG A 197 8.03 -2.35 19.47
C ARG A 197 6.53 -2.57 19.39
N LEU A 198 5.94 -2.54 18.19
CA LEU A 198 4.49 -2.77 18.01
C LEU A 198 4.12 -4.20 18.42
N LEU A 199 4.83 -5.20 17.87
CA LEU A 199 4.51 -6.61 18.09
C LEU A 199 4.77 -7.03 19.54
N SER A 200 5.76 -6.44 20.20
CA SER A 200 6.02 -6.68 21.63
C SER A 200 4.93 -6.05 22.52
N ALA A 201 4.41 -4.88 22.14
CA ALA A 201 3.34 -4.20 22.88
C ALA A 201 1.96 -4.89 22.65
N TYR A 202 1.75 -5.46 21.46
CA TYR A 202 0.48 -6.07 21.03
C TYR A 202 0.72 -7.45 20.39
N PRO A 203 1.04 -8.47 21.21
CA PRO A 203 1.37 -9.81 20.72
C PRO A 203 0.21 -10.51 20.01
N GLU A 204 -1.02 -10.04 20.18
CA GLU A 204 -2.20 -10.52 19.47
C GLU A 204 -2.28 -10.02 18.00
N THR A 205 -1.40 -9.11 17.61
CA THR A 205 -1.36 -8.61 16.22
C THR A 205 -0.93 -9.72 15.28
N GLN A 206 -1.84 -10.18 14.44
CA GLN A 206 -1.62 -11.31 13.53
C GLN A 206 -0.89 -10.93 12.25
N ALA A 207 -1.11 -9.70 11.76
CA ALA A 207 -0.52 -9.21 10.52
C ALA A 207 -0.21 -7.72 10.62
N ILE A 208 0.80 -7.29 9.86
CA ILE A 208 1.15 -5.89 9.66
C ILE A 208 1.20 -5.55 8.17
N MET A 209 0.61 -4.42 7.79
CA MET A 209 0.69 -3.93 6.41
C MET A 209 1.73 -2.82 6.32
N LEU A 210 2.73 -3.03 5.48
CA LEU A 210 3.80 -2.08 5.22
C LEU A 210 3.47 -1.19 4.02
N GLY A 211 3.91 0.06 4.06
CA GLY A 211 3.76 1.01 2.96
C GLY A 211 5.05 1.80 2.76
N ARG A 212 5.13 3.00 3.34
CA ARG A 212 6.28 3.90 3.21
C ARG A 212 7.59 3.26 3.70
N GLY A 213 7.54 2.48 4.77
CA GLY A 213 8.71 1.76 5.29
C GLY A 213 9.28 0.80 4.25
N LEU A 214 8.45 -0.05 3.63
CA LEU A 214 8.89 -0.98 2.59
C LEU A 214 9.37 -0.27 1.33
N ALA A 215 8.73 0.83 0.94
CA ALA A 215 9.17 1.62 -0.21
C ALA A 215 10.52 2.33 0.04
N ALA A 216 10.84 2.67 1.29
CA ALA A 216 12.12 3.21 1.69
C ALA A 216 13.19 2.12 1.86
N ASN A 217 12.84 1.03 2.52
CA ASN A 217 13.70 -0.12 2.77
C ASN A 217 13.07 -1.40 2.21
N PRO A 218 13.40 -1.81 0.99
CA PRO A 218 12.88 -3.05 0.41
C PRO A 218 13.26 -4.33 1.19
N ALA A 219 14.30 -4.31 2.01
CA ALA A 219 14.69 -5.44 2.87
C ALA A 219 13.85 -5.55 4.15
N LEU A 220 12.98 -4.59 4.46
CA LEU A 220 12.29 -4.45 5.74
C LEU A 220 11.55 -5.72 6.19
N ILE A 221 10.90 -6.45 5.28
CA ILE A 221 10.22 -7.71 5.62
C ILE A 221 11.22 -8.75 6.14
N GLY A 222 12.34 -8.88 5.44
CA GLY A 222 13.42 -9.79 5.86
C GLY A 222 14.02 -9.38 7.21
N GLU A 223 14.27 -8.10 7.41
CA GLU A 223 14.81 -7.56 8.68
C GLU A 223 13.87 -7.80 9.86
N ILE A 224 12.56 -7.60 9.69
CA ILE A 224 11.54 -7.89 10.72
C ILE A 224 11.55 -9.39 11.09
N SER A 225 11.86 -10.25 10.12
CA SER A 225 11.96 -11.70 10.31
C SER A 225 13.34 -12.17 10.81
N GLY A 226 14.23 -11.25 11.20
CA GLY A 226 15.58 -11.55 11.68
C GLY A 226 16.61 -11.81 10.57
N GLY A 227 16.29 -11.47 9.33
CA GLY A 227 17.19 -11.55 8.19
C GLY A 227 18.21 -10.40 8.11
N ALA A 228 19.01 -10.41 7.05
CA ALA A 228 20.06 -9.41 6.84
C ALA A 228 19.51 -8.00 6.61
N ALA A 229 20.23 -7.00 7.12
CA ALA A 229 19.95 -5.60 6.88
C ALA A 229 20.06 -5.23 5.40
N LEU A 230 19.48 -4.09 5.03
CA LEU A 230 19.54 -3.55 3.68
C LEU A 230 20.99 -3.40 3.23
N ASP A 231 21.32 -4.03 2.13
CA ASP A 231 22.64 -3.97 1.49
C ASP A 231 22.59 -3.07 0.25
N ALA A 232 23.61 -2.22 0.11
CA ALA A 232 23.69 -1.23 -0.98
C ALA A 232 23.84 -1.89 -2.36
N GLU A 233 24.59 -2.99 -2.48
CA GLU A 233 24.79 -3.69 -3.75
C GLU A 233 23.48 -4.32 -4.23
N ARG A 234 22.77 -5.01 -3.32
CA ARG A 234 21.45 -5.58 -3.60
C ARG A 234 20.42 -4.49 -3.94
N LEU A 235 20.45 -3.35 -3.23
CA LEU A 235 19.56 -2.22 -3.52
C LEU A 235 19.85 -1.61 -4.89
N LEU A 236 21.12 -1.54 -5.30
CA LEU A 236 21.51 -1.08 -6.64
C LEU A 236 20.98 -2.03 -7.73
N CYS A 237 21.16 -3.33 -7.54
CA CYS A 237 20.63 -4.34 -8.48
C CYS A 237 19.09 -4.25 -8.59
N PHE A 238 18.41 -4.09 -7.46
CA PHE A 238 16.95 -3.85 -7.42
C PHE A 238 16.56 -2.60 -8.20
N HIS A 239 17.26 -1.47 -7.96
CA HIS A 239 17.00 -0.22 -8.65
C HIS A 239 17.18 -0.36 -10.17
N ASP A 240 18.29 -0.96 -10.60
CA ASP A 240 18.65 -1.06 -12.02
C ASP A 240 17.69 -1.96 -12.79
N GLU A 241 17.27 -3.08 -12.21
CA GLU A 241 16.24 -3.93 -12.83
C GLU A 241 14.89 -3.24 -12.89
N LEU A 242 14.47 -2.57 -11.81
CA LEU A 242 13.23 -1.80 -11.79
C LEU A 242 13.26 -0.67 -12.82
N PHE A 243 14.38 0.05 -12.92
CA PHE A 243 14.57 1.08 -13.94
C PHE A 243 14.45 0.51 -15.36
N ALA A 244 15.09 -0.64 -15.63
CA ALA A 244 15.05 -1.29 -16.94
C ALA A 244 13.61 -1.68 -17.33
N LEU A 245 12.86 -2.32 -16.43
CA LEU A 245 11.45 -2.68 -16.67
C LEU A 245 10.56 -1.45 -16.88
N CYS A 246 10.72 -0.43 -16.04
CA CYS A 246 9.97 0.81 -16.20
C CYS A 246 10.29 1.53 -17.51
N LYS A 247 11.57 1.53 -17.94
CA LYS A 247 12.02 2.12 -19.20
C LYS A 247 11.40 1.42 -20.41
N GLU A 248 11.39 0.08 -20.42
CA GLU A 248 10.75 -0.72 -21.45
C GLU A 248 9.24 -0.45 -21.52
N ARG A 249 8.57 -0.47 -20.38
CA ARG A 249 7.11 -0.29 -20.28
C ARG A 249 6.65 1.11 -20.65
N ILE A 250 7.36 2.14 -20.19
CA ILE A 250 6.92 3.54 -20.34
C ILE A 250 7.30 4.08 -21.70
N GLY A 251 8.47 3.70 -22.22
CA GLY A 251 8.95 4.09 -23.57
C GLY A 251 9.27 5.55 -23.79
N CYS A 252 8.94 6.44 -22.82
CA CYS A 252 9.14 7.88 -22.91
C CYS A 252 9.95 8.38 -21.70
N GLU A 253 10.99 9.19 -21.95
CA GLU A 253 11.96 9.61 -20.95
C GLU A 253 11.32 10.43 -19.81
N LYS A 254 10.51 11.44 -20.13
CA LYS A 254 9.92 12.32 -19.12
C LYS A 254 8.97 11.60 -18.14
N PRO A 255 8.01 10.77 -18.58
CA PRO A 255 7.18 9.98 -17.66
C PRO A 255 8.00 8.96 -16.85
N LEU A 256 9.03 8.33 -17.45
CA LEU A 256 9.94 7.43 -16.75
C LEU A 256 10.64 8.14 -15.60
N LEU A 257 11.24 9.29 -15.87
CA LEU A 257 11.91 10.09 -14.85
C LEU A 257 10.97 10.52 -13.73
N LEU A 258 9.73 10.90 -14.05
CA LEU A 258 8.74 11.25 -13.02
C LEU A 258 8.45 10.05 -12.11
N HIS A 259 8.24 8.87 -12.69
CA HIS A 259 7.99 7.65 -11.95
C HIS A 259 9.15 7.27 -11.04
N MET A 260 10.37 7.24 -11.57
CA MET A 260 11.56 6.88 -10.79
C MET A 260 11.87 7.89 -9.68
N LYS A 261 11.68 9.19 -9.93
CA LYS A 261 11.87 10.23 -8.92
C LYS A 261 10.87 10.14 -7.76
N GLU A 262 9.65 9.66 -8.01
CA GLU A 262 8.68 9.41 -6.96
C GLU A 262 9.16 8.30 -6.04
N LEU A 263 9.71 7.21 -6.58
CA LEU A 263 10.34 6.14 -5.80
C LEU A 263 11.48 6.66 -4.92
N TRP A 264 12.34 7.52 -5.45
CA TRP A 264 13.46 8.11 -4.69
C TRP A 264 13.04 9.02 -3.53
N THR A 265 11.78 9.44 -3.48
CA THR A 265 11.23 10.11 -2.29
C THR A 265 11.25 9.19 -1.07
N TYR A 266 11.19 7.89 -1.30
CA TYR A 266 11.26 6.86 -0.26
C TYR A 266 12.67 6.28 -0.14
N LEU A 267 13.23 5.70 -1.21
CA LEU A 267 14.55 5.06 -1.19
C LEU A 267 15.66 5.98 -0.66
N GLY A 268 15.58 7.28 -0.96
CA GLY A 268 16.56 8.25 -0.47
C GLY A 268 16.63 8.37 1.06
N CYS A 269 15.58 7.95 1.77
CA CYS A 269 15.58 7.95 3.24
C CYS A 269 16.51 6.88 3.82
N SER A 270 16.88 5.86 3.05
CA SER A 270 17.75 4.77 3.51
C SER A 270 19.24 5.08 3.42
N PHE A 271 19.64 6.24 2.91
CA PHE A 271 21.03 6.65 2.81
C PHE A 271 21.39 7.74 3.82
N GLU A 272 22.60 7.70 4.36
CA GLU A 272 23.17 8.80 5.12
C GLU A 272 23.54 9.97 4.20
N GLU A 273 23.47 11.20 4.70
CA GLU A 273 23.87 12.42 3.99
C GLU A 273 23.31 12.55 2.57
N SER A 274 22.16 11.95 2.31
CA SER A 274 21.55 11.80 0.97
C SER A 274 20.95 13.10 0.38
N ALA A 275 20.85 14.18 1.14
CA ALA A 275 20.11 15.39 0.75
C ALA A 275 20.60 16.00 -0.59
N LYS A 276 21.92 16.08 -0.80
CA LYS A 276 22.50 16.67 -2.02
C LYS A 276 22.29 15.77 -3.25
N PRO A 277 22.67 14.48 -3.24
CA PRO A 277 22.43 13.59 -4.37
C PRO A 277 20.93 13.37 -4.63
N LEU A 278 20.10 13.28 -3.61
CA LEU A 278 18.64 13.17 -3.78
C LEU A 278 18.05 14.39 -4.46
N LYS A 279 18.53 15.60 -4.15
CA LYS A 279 18.16 16.82 -4.85
C LYS A 279 18.59 16.79 -6.33
N ALA A 280 19.76 16.22 -6.65
CA ALA A 280 20.21 16.04 -8.03
C ALA A 280 19.30 15.05 -8.78
N ILE A 281 18.96 13.90 -8.19
CA ILE A 281 17.99 12.95 -8.75
C ILE A 281 16.66 13.65 -9.05
N LYS A 282 16.09 14.39 -8.10
CA LYS A 282 14.81 15.10 -8.26
C LYS A 282 14.85 16.17 -9.34
N LYS A 283 16.00 16.79 -9.58
CA LYS A 283 16.19 17.85 -10.58
C LYS A 283 16.62 17.35 -11.96
N SER A 284 17.03 16.10 -12.12
CA SER A 284 17.49 15.55 -13.41
C SER A 284 16.43 15.79 -14.50
N GLN A 285 16.88 16.09 -15.72
CA GLN A 285 15.99 16.31 -16.85
C GLN A 285 16.15 15.24 -17.94
N THR A 286 17.29 14.53 -17.90
CA THR A 286 17.63 13.45 -18.83
C THR A 286 17.89 12.15 -18.04
N VAL A 287 17.79 11.01 -18.72
CA VAL A 287 18.16 9.71 -18.16
C VAL A 287 19.64 9.69 -17.76
N SER A 288 20.51 10.32 -18.54
CA SER A 288 21.94 10.43 -18.22
C SER A 288 22.19 11.15 -16.91
N ASP A 289 21.55 12.32 -16.71
CA ASP A 289 21.65 13.08 -15.46
C ASP A 289 21.13 12.28 -14.26
N TYR A 290 20.00 11.58 -14.48
CA TYR A 290 19.38 10.74 -13.48
C TYR A 290 20.32 9.61 -13.02
N LEU A 291 20.86 8.83 -13.95
CA LEU A 291 21.76 7.71 -13.65
C LEU A 291 23.07 8.19 -13.00
N SER A 292 23.63 9.33 -13.42
CA SER A 292 24.78 9.94 -12.78
C SER A 292 24.49 10.34 -11.32
N ALA A 293 23.31 10.92 -11.05
CA ALA A 293 22.91 11.28 -9.69
C ALA A 293 22.62 10.03 -8.83
N VAL A 294 22.04 8.96 -9.42
CA VAL A 294 21.86 7.66 -8.76
C VAL A 294 23.23 7.04 -8.42
N SER A 295 24.18 6.99 -9.35
CA SER A 295 25.53 6.52 -9.05
C SER A 295 26.16 7.28 -7.89
N THR A 296 25.91 8.59 -7.80
CA THR A 296 26.43 9.41 -6.69
C THR A 296 25.79 9.03 -5.35
N ILE A 297 24.48 8.79 -5.26
CA ILE A 297 23.85 8.45 -3.97
C ILE A 297 24.35 7.11 -3.44
N PHE A 298 24.65 6.15 -4.32
CA PHE A 298 25.20 4.86 -3.94
C PHE A 298 26.68 4.90 -3.46
N THR A 299 27.36 6.05 -3.50
CA THR A 299 28.64 6.26 -2.81
C THR A 299 28.46 6.60 -1.32
N HIS A 300 27.24 6.88 -0.87
CA HIS A 300 26.91 7.14 0.51
C HIS A 300 26.55 5.85 1.26
N PRO A 301 26.87 5.75 2.56
CA PRO A 301 26.50 4.55 3.33
C PRO A 301 24.99 4.41 3.49
N VAL A 302 24.53 3.17 3.48
CA VAL A 302 23.18 2.83 3.90
C VAL A 302 23.07 2.97 5.41
N ARG A 303 21.99 3.54 5.89
CA ARG A 303 21.73 3.75 7.32
C ARG A 303 21.59 2.42 8.05
N THR A 304 22.11 2.38 9.27
CA THR A 304 21.69 1.38 10.25
C THR A 304 20.20 1.58 10.55
N ASN A 305 19.41 0.51 10.54
CA ASN A 305 17.94 0.57 10.59
C ASN A 305 17.36 1.46 9.48
N ALA A 306 17.75 1.17 8.24
CA ALA A 306 17.24 1.88 7.08
C ALA A 306 15.70 1.85 7.06
N GLY A 307 15.08 2.95 6.67
CA GLY A 307 13.63 3.06 6.66
C GLY A 307 13.16 4.48 6.34
N PHE A 308 11.83 4.67 6.38
CA PHE A 308 11.24 5.96 6.05
C PHE A 308 11.46 6.98 7.18
N ILE A 309 11.81 8.21 6.80
CA ILE A 309 11.93 9.37 7.72
C ILE A 309 10.74 10.29 7.42
N ASN A 310 9.92 10.54 8.44
CA ASN A 310 8.70 11.35 8.34
C ASN A 310 8.99 12.85 8.33
#